data_ced159852b98ea834fa479d4ffdf4801
#
_entry.id   ced159852b98ea834fa479d4ffdf4801
#
_cell.length_a   1.000
_cell.length_b   1.000
_cell.length_c   1.000
_cell.angle_alpha   90.00
_cell.angle_beta   90.00
_cell.angle_gamma   90.00
#
_symmetry.space_group_name_H-M   'P 1'
#
loop_
_entity.id
_entity.type
_entity.pdbx_description
1 polymer ?
#
loop_
_entity_poly.entity_id
_entity_poly.type
_entity_poly.pdbx_seq_one_letter_code
_entity_poly.pdbx_strand_id
1 'polypeptide(L)'
;MRTFTGGARRAGLAAGTLALLLSALPPANAADLAGGGPRWCPTVAGHRVDCGSLERPLVAGEPELGTIEVAYAVVRHRGPGAARGTVAVNPGGPGEVAIGKAAEFAAGLEGLEDHDLLLVDPRGTGKSEHLPCGVTDAEYRFGTRQEQRDAVARCARALGPRARGYTTAATADDIDAVRARLGVRQLTLYGLSYGTYLMPVYASRHPESVRAVVLSGAYPHDFDPLVRPSAQAVSLALRRVCERSVPKACDGEKAVRDLATTAARLRERPLTVPITAGGKTYRERFTEGKLANLMFEAASRGVGMDPAGPSLLGSAPRALDRFVKGDTGPLRHLVQEEGSSGGSEDQAPYIAVVCNDYRKAWATDAPLTVRWQQYRKALAGAGQGGFGAFSGQGFNEGPTDGGDVCMSWPRGNTARPQPTDLELPGVPVLVLSGDLDANTPDANGRLAAARFRGSAFFSVRNAGHVPELEPTGCVTGVTSRFIRTGTPGDTSCLQGLAPIAVTPVGR
;
A
#
# COMPACT_ATOMS: atom_id res chain seq x y z
N MET A 1 77.94 18.86 -37.80
CA MET A 1 78.33 20.20 -38.21
C MET A 1 77.16 21.16 -37.91
N ARG A 2 77.42 22.19 -37.19
CA ARG A 2 76.68 23.38 -36.77
C ARG A 2 75.90 23.29 -35.49
N THR A 3 76.60 23.75 -34.48
CA THR A 3 76.21 24.35 -33.22
C THR A 3 75.30 25.57 -33.39
N PHE A 4 74.36 25.84 -32.46
CA PHE A 4 74.12 27.17 -31.88
C PHE A 4 73.25 27.02 -30.61
N THR A 5 73.81 27.33 -29.58
CA THR A 5 73.70 28.10 -28.34
C THR A 5 72.36 28.81 -28.06
N GLY A 6 71.87 28.64 -26.85
CA GLY A 6 71.67 29.70 -25.89
C GLY A 6 70.23 30.19 -25.68
N GLY A 7 69.83 30.15 -24.45
CA GLY A 7 68.74 31.01 -24.01
C GLY A 7 67.88 30.47 -22.81
N ALA A 8 68.51 30.54 -21.62
CA ALA A 8 67.76 30.32 -20.39
C ALA A 8 66.80 31.50 -20.13
N ARG A 9 65.51 31.24 -20.02
CA ARG A 9 64.54 32.15 -19.43
C ARG A 9 63.86 31.43 -18.24
N ARG A 10 64.09 31.97 -17.06
CA ARG A 10 63.39 31.68 -15.83
C ARG A 10 61.94 32.06 -15.98
N ALA A 11 61.02 31.10 -15.80
CA ALA A 11 59.59 31.38 -15.60
C ALA A 11 59.25 31.00 -14.16
N GLY A 12 58.75 31.99 -13.40
CA GLY A 12 58.40 31.81 -12.00
C GLY A 12 57.17 30.94 -11.80
N LEU A 13 57.24 30.10 -10.79
CA LEU A 13 56.12 29.39 -10.24
C LEU A 13 55.19 30.40 -9.50
N ALA A 14 54.02 30.65 -10.07
CA ALA A 14 52.93 31.25 -9.31
C ALA A 14 52.15 30.08 -8.66
N ALA A 15 52.26 29.94 -7.35
CA ALA A 15 51.45 29.04 -6.53
C ALA A 15 50.03 29.63 -6.43
N GLY A 16 49.10 29.11 -7.25
CA GLY A 16 47.69 29.40 -7.11
C GLY A 16 47.10 28.52 -6.00
N THR A 17 46.86 29.13 -4.84
CA THR A 17 46.03 28.52 -3.76
C THR A 17 44.60 28.46 -4.20
N LEU A 18 44.13 27.25 -4.54
CA LEU A 18 42.72 26.94 -4.78
C LEU A 18 42.03 26.87 -3.42
N ALA A 19 41.37 27.96 -3.01
CA ALA A 19 40.51 27.97 -1.83
C ALA A 19 39.27 27.13 -2.13
N LEU A 20 39.18 25.94 -1.56
CA LEU A 20 37.92 25.17 -1.45
C LEU A 20 36.97 25.96 -0.52
N LEU A 21 36.01 26.63 -1.11
CA LEU A 21 34.85 27.14 -0.39
C LEU A 21 33.99 25.92 0.02
N LEU A 22 34.26 25.37 1.20
CA LEU A 22 33.30 24.59 1.95
C LEU A 22 32.18 25.53 2.36
N SER A 23 31.10 25.55 1.62
CA SER A 23 29.83 26.13 2.07
C SER A 23 29.34 25.34 3.28
N ALA A 24 29.68 25.81 4.46
CA ALA A 24 29.10 25.33 5.70
C ALA A 24 27.59 25.61 5.65
N LEU A 25 26.78 24.54 5.64
CA LEU A 25 25.37 24.64 5.91
C LEU A 25 25.19 25.33 7.26
N PRO A 26 24.28 26.31 7.40
CA PRO A 26 24.05 26.97 8.69
C PRO A 26 23.64 25.91 9.73
N PRO A 27 24.16 26.00 10.95
CA PRO A 27 23.71 25.11 12.02
C PRO A 27 22.21 25.36 12.22
N ALA A 28 21.43 24.26 12.23
CA ALA A 28 20.03 24.29 12.56
C ALA A 28 19.89 24.99 13.92
N ASN A 29 19.11 26.08 13.99
CA ASN A 29 18.82 26.77 15.21
C ASN A 29 18.26 25.81 16.25
N ALA A 30 18.95 25.61 17.34
CA ALA A 30 18.51 24.87 18.52
C ALA A 30 17.26 25.51 19.19
N ALA A 31 16.75 26.61 18.67
CA ALA A 31 15.58 27.32 19.16
C ALA A 31 14.23 26.65 18.83
N ASP A 32 14.18 25.72 17.88
CA ASP A 32 12.93 25.05 17.53
C ASP A 32 12.58 23.83 18.41
N LEU A 33 13.41 23.51 19.40
CA LEU A 33 13.18 22.39 20.33
C LEU A 33 12.59 22.81 21.69
N ALA A 34 12.29 24.10 21.88
CA ALA A 34 11.70 24.60 23.12
C ALA A 34 10.20 24.91 22.93
N GLY A 35 9.34 23.92 23.17
CA GLY A 35 7.95 24.12 23.61
C GLY A 35 6.97 24.69 22.60
N GLY A 36 6.65 23.94 21.54
CA GLY A 36 5.51 24.21 20.68
C GLY A 36 5.66 23.59 19.28
N GLY A 37 5.55 22.27 19.18
CA GLY A 37 5.48 21.59 17.89
C GLY A 37 4.30 22.10 17.05
N PRO A 38 4.24 21.79 15.74
CA PRO A 38 3.14 22.21 14.87
C PRO A 38 1.79 21.77 15.46
N ARG A 39 0.75 22.59 15.29
CA ARG A 39 -0.60 22.32 15.87
C ARG A 39 -1.20 20.96 15.47
N TRP A 40 -0.73 20.39 14.38
CA TRP A 40 -1.18 19.09 13.89
C TRP A 40 -0.45 17.90 14.52
N CYS A 41 0.56 18.13 15.37
CA CYS A 41 1.30 17.05 16.03
C CYS A 41 0.36 16.19 16.88
N PRO A 42 0.32 14.85 16.68
CA PRO A 42 -0.60 13.99 17.39
C PRO A 42 -0.21 13.85 18.87
N THR A 43 -1.21 13.62 19.70
CA THR A 43 -0.99 13.23 21.10
C THR A 43 -1.09 11.71 21.20
N VAL A 44 -0.07 11.07 21.78
CA VAL A 44 -0.05 9.62 22.05
C VAL A 44 0.12 9.40 23.55
N ALA A 45 -0.84 8.71 24.16
CA ALA A 45 -0.88 8.51 25.60
C ALA A 45 0.42 7.85 26.13
N GLY A 46 1.07 8.50 27.10
CA GLY A 46 2.30 8.00 27.72
C GLY A 46 3.57 8.15 26.88
N HIS A 47 3.51 8.84 25.72
CA HIS A 47 4.68 9.10 24.87
C HIS A 47 4.88 10.60 24.62
N ARG A 48 6.13 11.02 24.55
CA ARG A 48 6.48 12.27 23.93
C ARG A 48 6.43 12.09 22.41
N VAL A 49 5.88 13.07 21.70
CA VAL A 49 5.85 13.08 20.24
C VAL A 49 6.58 14.33 19.75
N ASP A 50 7.58 14.13 18.90
CA ASP A 50 8.31 15.22 18.24
C ASP A 50 7.86 15.27 16.78
N CYS A 51 7.42 16.44 16.30
CA CYS A 51 6.92 16.61 14.95
C CYS A 51 7.70 17.70 14.21
N GLY A 52 7.77 17.55 12.90
CA GLY A 52 8.37 18.52 12.01
C GLY A 52 8.04 18.26 10.55
N SER A 53 8.56 19.11 9.70
CA SER A 53 8.50 18.94 8.26
C SER A 53 9.86 19.20 7.62
N LEU A 54 10.01 18.72 6.39
CA LEU A 54 11.23 18.86 5.61
C LEU A 54 10.86 19.22 4.17
N GLU A 55 11.42 20.32 3.67
CA GLU A 55 11.29 20.68 2.27
C GLU A 55 12.13 19.71 1.41
N ARG A 56 11.50 19.15 0.39
CA ARG A 56 12.12 18.18 -0.53
C ARG A 56 11.93 18.63 -1.98
N PRO A 57 12.88 18.38 -2.89
CA PRO A 57 12.63 18.58 -4.32
C PRO A 57 11.46 17.68 -4.76
N LEU A 58 10.52 18.25 -5.52
CA LEU A 58 9.40 17.46 -6.04
C LEU A 58 9.90 16.36 -6.97
N VAL A 59 10.79 16.70 -7.90
CA VAL A 59 11.48 15.75 -8.77
C VAL A 59 12.98 15.98 -8.62
N ALA A 60 13.71 14.93 -8.26
CA ALA A 60 15.16 15.02 -8.12
C ALA A 60 15.82 15.40 -9.46
N GLY A 61 16.66 16.44 -9.46
CA GLY A 61 17.36 16.94 -10.65
C GLY A 61 16.54 17.88 -11.53
N GLU A 62 15.30 18.20 -11.18
CA GLU A 62 14.41 19.10 -11.93
C GLU A 62 13.89 20.24 -11.01
N PRO A 63 14.74 21.20 -10.61
CA PRO A 63 14.37 22.23 -9.64
C PRO A 63 13.26 23.17 -10.13
N GLU A 64 13.05 23.25 -11.45
CA GLU A 64 11.97 24.03 -12.08
C GLU A 64 10.58 23.49 -11.75
N LEU A 65 10.45 22.24 -11.32
CA LEU A 65 9.19 21.65 -10.87
C LEU A 65 8.85 21.99 -9.42
N GLY A 66 9.77 22.68 -8.72
CA GLY A 66 9.58 23.16 -7.36
C GLY A 66 9.87 22.12 -6.28
N THR A 67 9.40 22.44 -5.09
CA THR A 67 9.59 21.63 -3.87
C THR A 67 8.25 21.15 -3.33
N ILE A 68 8.31 20.25 -2.37
CA ILE A 68 7.16 19.76 -1.60
C ILE A 68 7.56 19.65 -0.13
N GLU A 69 6.65 19.98 0.77
CA GLU A 69 6.83 19.80 2.20
C GLU A 69 6.42 18.39 2.62
N VAL A 70 7.31 17.68 3.32
CA VAL A 70 7.10 16.32 3.83
C VAL A 70 7.07 16.36 5.34
N ALA A 71 5.93 15.98 5.93
CA ALA A 71 5.71 15.99 7.36
C ALA A 71 6.10 14.65 8.00
N TYR A 72 6.59 14.73 9.25
CA TYR A 72 6.91 13.55 10.04
C TYR A 72 6.57 13.74 11.53
N ALA A 73 6.35 12.62 12.21
CA ALA A 73 6.24 12.54 13.66
C ALA A 73 7.12 11.41 14.19
N VAL A 74 7.74 11.63 15.35
CA VAL A 74 8.49 10.61 16.07
C VAL A 74 7.80 10.40 17.41
N VAL A 75 7.18 9.21 17.57
CA VAL A 75 6.68 8.78 18.87
C VAL A 75 7.87 8.22 19.63
N ARG A 76 8.28 8.93 20.67
CA ARG A 76 9.46 8.56 21.44
C ARG A 76 9.20 7.37 22.34
N HIS A 77 10.21 6.52 22.48
CA HIS A 77 10.21 5.40 23.41
C HIS A 77 9.89 5.83 24.84
N ARG A 78 9.45 4.89 25.65
CA ARG A 78 9.23 5.06 27.10
C ARG A 78 10.50 4.68 27.86
N GLY A 79 10.82 5.43 28.87
CA GLY A 79 11.94 5.10 29.75
C GLY A 79 13.18 5.95 29.53
N PRO A 80 14.16 5.83 30.43
CA PRO A 80 15.38 6.63 30.40
C PRO A 80 16.38 6.10 29.35
N GLY A 81 17.22 7.00 28.85
CA GLY A 81 18.31 6.67 27.94
C GLY A 81 17.98 6.83 26.47
N ALA A 82 18.80 6.23 25.61
CA ALA A 82 18.60 6.23 24.16
C ALA A 82 17.69 5.09 23.72
N ALA A 83 16.89 5.32 22.68
CA ALA A 83 16.09 4.26 22.04
C ALA A 83 17.02 3.12 21.55
N ARG A 84 16.57 1.88 21.67
CA ARG A 84 17.28 0.71 21.11
C ARG A 84 17.27 0.66 19.60
N GLY A 85 16.30 1.32 18.99
CA GLY A 85 16.13 1.43 17.55
C GLY A 85 14.99 2.36 17.18
N THR A 86 14.88 2.63 15.88
CA THR A 86 13.76 3.38 15.32
C THR A 86 13.05 2.53 14.28
N VAL A 87 11.74 2.38 14.43
CA VAL A 87 10.88 1.66 13.49
C VAL A 87 10.21 2.68 12.59
N ALA A 88 10.47 2.65 11.29
CA ALA A 88 9.74 3.44 10.30
C ALA A 88 8.54 2.64 9.81
N VAL A 89 7.33 3.18 10.03
CA VAL A 89 6.08 2.49 9.71
C VAL A 89 5.40 3.16 8.52
N ASN A 90 4.94 2.36 7.55
CA ASN A 90 4.06 2.82 6.49
C ASN A 90 2.77 1.98 6.45
N PRO A 91 1.58 2.60 6.64
CA PRO A 91 0.29 1.90 6.72
C PRO A 91 -0.21 1.33 5.40
N GLY A 92 0.33 1.77 4.27
CA GLY A 92 -0.08 1.29 2.95
C GLY A 92 -0.88 2.29 2.13
N GLY A 93 -1.92 1.82 1.51
CA GLY A 93 -2.73 2.52 0.53
C GLY A 93 -2.38 2.10 -0.90
N PRO A 94 -1.60 2.87 -1.69
CA PRO A 94 -0.82 4.07 -1.34
C PRO A 94 -1.66 5.28 -0.95
N GLY A 95 -1.06 6.21 -0.22
CA GLY A 95 -1.74 7.46 0.18
C GLY A 95 -2.37 7.44 1.57
N GLU A 96 -2.23 6.35 2.33
CA GLU A 96 -2.65 6.31 3.74
C GLU A 96 -1.78 7.21 4.62
N VAL A 97 -2.43 7.90 5.57
CA VAL A 97 -1.75 8.77 6.52
C VAL A 97 -1.06 7.96 7.61
N ALA A 98 0.23 8.20 7.84
CA ALA A 98 0.98 7.54 8.92
C ALA A 98 0.85 8.32 10.24
N ILE A 99 0.98 9.65 10.20
CA ILE A 99 0.97 10.51 11.40
C ILE A 99 -0.37 10.44 12.11
N GLY A 100 -1.49 10.41 11.36
CA GLY A 100 -2.83 10.31 11.92
C GLY A 100 -3.09 9.00 12.68
N LYS A 101 -2.31 7.94 12.39
CA LYS A 101 -2.41 6.62 13.03
C LYS A 101 -1.36 6.39 14.15
N ALA A 102 -0.71 7.45 14.63
CA ALA A 102 0.36 7.35 15.62
C ALA A 102 -0.04 6.60 16.90
N ALA A 103 -1.26 6.84 17.40
CA ALA A 103 -1.76 6.17 18.60
C ALA A 103 -2.04 4.68 18.34
N GLU A 104 -2.57 4.33 17.17
CA GLU A 104 -2.84 2.93 16.76
C GLU A 104 -1.53 2.15 16.66
N PHE A 105 -0.51 2.71 16.00
CA PHE A 105 0.80 2.06 15.89
C PHE A 105 1.52 1.92 17.22
N ALA A 106 1.44 2.93 18.09
CA ALA A 106 2.03 2.85 19.42
C ALA A 106 1.34 1.78 20.30
N ALA A 107 0.03 1.59 20.16
CA ALA A 107 -0.71 0.56 20.84
C ALA A 107 -0.51 -0.84 20.21
N GLY A 108 -0.48 -0.93 18.88
CA GLY A 108 -0.37 -2.20 18.15
C GLY A 108 1.04 -2.81 18.18
N LEU A 109 2.07 -2.03 18.52
CA LEU A 109 3.45 -2.49 18.66
C LEU A 109 3.83 -2.64 20.14
N GLU A 110 2.94 -3.20 20.94
CA GLU A 110 3.18 -3.51 22.35
C GLU A 110 4.46 -4.33 22.53
N GLY A 111 5.25 -4.02 23.55
CA GLY A 111 6.57 -4.63 23.76
C GLY A 111 7.72 -3.93 23.02
N LEU A 112 7.45 -2.79 22.35
CA LEU A 112 8.46 -1.93 21.73
C LEU A 112 8.62 -0.59 22.46
N GLU A 113 8.36 -0.56 23.77
CA GLU A 113 8.45 0.64 24.60
C GLU A 113 9.87 1.23 24.65
N ASP A 114 10.88 0.47 24.24
CA ASP A 114 12.28 0.87 24.12
C ASP A 114 12.68 1.32 22.69
N HIS A 115 11.73 1.39 21.74
CA HIS A 115 11.95 1.84 20.36
C HIS A 115 11.20 3.14 20.06
N ASP A 116 11.83 4.01 19.28
CA ASP A 116 11.14 5.15 18.67
C ASP A 116 10.34 4.69 17.44
N LEU A 117 9.15 5.28 17.20
CA LEU A 117 8.39 5.08 15.96
C LEU A 117 8.53 6.31 15.09
N LEU A 118 9.01 6.15 13.86
CA LEU A 118 9.07 7.18 12.85
C LEU A 118 7.88 7.03 11.90
N LEU A 119 7.06 8.06 11.84
CA LEU A 119 5.90 8.16 10.97
C LEU A 119 6.12 9.32 10.00
N VAL A 120 6.16 9.01 8.72
CA VAL A 120 6.30 10.02 7.66
C VAL A 120 5.04 9.93 6.81
N ASP A 121 4.28 11.03 6.71
CA ASP A 121 3.20 11.08 5.74
C ASP A 121 3.82 11.15 4.34
N PRO A 122 3.49 10.22 3.44
CA PRO A 122 4.01 10.25 2.09
C PRO A 122 3.70 11.59 1.41
N ARG A 123 4.54 12.00 0.47
CA ARG A 123 4.31 13.20 -0.34
C ARG A 123 2.90 13.21 -0.94
N GLY A 124 2.21 14.32 -0.79
CA GLY A 124 0.83 14.49 -1.20
C GLY A 124 -0.24 13.98 -0.23
N THR A 125 0.15 13.50 0.95
CA THR A 125 -0.75 12.82 1.90
C THR A 125 -0.74 13.50 3.27
N GLY A 126 -1.87 13.48 3.96
CA GLY A 126 -1.97 13.83 5.38
C GLY A 126 -1.47 15.24 5.72
N LYS A 127 -0.37 15.33 6.47
CA LYS A 127 0.27 16.58 6.88
C LYS A 127 1.34 17.06 5.91
N SER A 128 1.72 16.22 4.95
CA SER A 128 2.50 16.63 3.78
C SER A 128 1.63 17.41 2.80
N GLU A 129 2.24 18.17 1.88
CA GLU A 129 1.51 19.01 0.92
C GLU A 129 0.56 18.18 0.04
N HIS A 130 -0.71 18.60 -0.06
CA HIS A 130 -1.75 17.89 -0.82
C HIS A 130 -1.62 18.05 -2.34
N LEU A 131 -2.07 17.05 -3.08
CA LEU A 131 -2.18 17.11 -4.54
C LEU A 131 -3.41 17.92 -4.98
N PRO A 132 -3.30 18.73 -6.05
CA PRO A 132 -4.40 19.60 -6.51
C PRO A 132 -5.39 18.86 -7.43
N CYS A 133 -5.71 17.61 -7.18
CA CYS A 133 -6.59 16.82 -8.07
C CYS A 133 -8.06 16.91 -7.70
N GLY A 134 -8.38 17.01 -6.41
CA GLY A 134 -9.75 17.11 -5.92
C GLY A 134 -10.63 15.89 -6.22
N VAL A 135 -10.08 14.69 -6.18
CA VAL A 135 -10.81 13.43 -6.38
C VAL A 135 -11.08 12.78 -5.02
N THR A 136 -12.34 12.75 -4.59
CA THR A 136 -12.73 12.12 -3.32
C THR A 136 -12.86 10.60 -3.45
N ASP A 137 -12.70 9.89 -2.33
CA ASP A 137 -12.93 8.44 -2.24
C ASP A 137 -14.34 8.07 -2.74
N ALA A 138 -15.38 8.77 -2.29
CA ALA A 138 -16.75 8.49 -2.69
C ALA A 138 -16.98 8.66 -4.21
N GLU A 139 -16.43 9.72 -4.83
CA GLU A 139 -16.51 9.92 -6.27
C GLU A 139 -15.83 8.76 -7.02
N TYR A 140 -14.66 8.35 -6.55
CA TYR A 140 -13.87 7.31 -7.19
C TYR A 140 -14.47 5.91 -7.00
N ARG A 141 -14.90 5.56 -5.79
CA ARG A 141 -15.47 4.24 -5.47
C ARG A 141 -16.83 3.99 -6.10
N PHE A 142 -17.75 4.96 -5.99
CA PHE A 142 -19.13 4.78 -6.47
C PHE A 142 -19.30 5.11 -7.95
N GLY A 143 -18.31 5.76 -8.55
CA GLY A 143 -18.27 6.04 -9.99
C GLY A 143 -18.27 4.77 -10.83
N THR A 144 -18.78 4.89 -12.06
CA THR A 144 -18.59 3.88 -13.10
C THR A 144 -17.11 3.77 -13.46
N ARG A 145 -16.70 2.69 -14.10
CA ARG A 145 -15.30 2.54 -14.56
C ARG A 145 -14.86 3.68 -15.50
N GLN A 146 -15.79 4.22 -16.32
CA GLN A 146 -15.50 5.39 -17.14
C GLN A 146 -15.24 6.64 -16.30
N GLU A 147 -16.07 6.91 -15.28
CA GLU A 147 -15.89 8.04 -14.38
C GLU A 147 -14.58 7.94 -13.58
N GLN A 148 -14.17 6.73 -13.19
CA GLN A 148 -12.86 6.50 -12.58
C GLN A 148 -11.71 6.88 -13.53
N ARG A 149 -11.77 6.44 -14.81
CA ARG A 149 -10.78 6.83 -15.83
C ARG A 149 -10.76 8.35 -16.07
N ASP A 150 -11.94 8.98 -16.05
CA ASP A 150 -12.06 10.43 -16.24
C ASP A 150 -11.48 11.19 -15.04
N ALA A 151 -11.67 10.68 -13.80
CA ALA A 151 -11.06 11.22 -12.59
C ALA A 151 -9.51 11.14 -12.66
N VAL A 152 -8.98 9.98 -13.07
CA VAL A 152 -7.54 9.82 -13.31
C VAL A 152 -7.02 10.81 -14.37
N ALA A 153 -7.75 10.97 -15.47
CA ALA A 153 -7.37 11.93 -16.54
C ALA A 153 -7.44 13.38 -16.05
N ARG A 154 -8.40 13.74 -15.21
CA ARG A 154 -8.47 15.08 -14.57
C ARG A 154 -7.27 15.32 -13.66
N CYS A 155 -6.97 14.35 -12.78
CA CYS A 155 -5.82 14.43 -11.88
C CYS A 155 -4.51 14.57 -12.64
N ALA A 156 -4.30 13.77 -13.68
CA ALA A 156 -3.13 13.85 -14.53
C ALA A 156 -2.95 15.22 -15.19
N ARG A 157 -4.05 15.84 -15.65
CA ARG A 157 -3.99 17.20 -16.24
C ARG A 157 -3.68 18.26 -15.17
N ALA A 158 -4.24 18.14 -13.96
CA ALA A 158 -4.00 19.07 -12.87
C ALA A 158 -2.53 19.06 -12.42
N LEU A 159 -1.92 17.87 -12.39
CA LEU A 159 -0.51 17.70 -12.00
C LEU A 159 0.46 18.10 -13.13
N GLY A 160 0.10 17.85 -14.40
CA GLY A 160 1.01 18.08 -15.50
C GLY A 160 2.37 17.39 -15.32
N PRO A 161 3.51 18.06 -15.60
CA PRO A 161 4.85 17.51 -15.39
C PRO A 161 5.16 17.14 -13.94
N ARG A 162 4.51 17.78 -12.97
CA ARG A 162 4.68 17.51 -11.52
C ARG A 162 4.24 16.08 -11.13
N ALA A 163 3.40 15.43 -11.95
CA ALA A 163 2.96 14.05 -11.70
C ALA A 163 4.12 13.07 -11.48
N ARG A 164 5.29 13.33 -12.10
CA ARG A 164 6.51 12.50 -11.97
C ARG A 164 7.12 12.51 -10.57
N GLY A 165 6.77 13.49 -9.75
CA GLY A 165 7.25 13.64 -8.40
C GLY A 165 6.59 12.69 -7.38
N TYR A 166 5.41 12.16 -7.70
CA TYR A 166 4.63 11.34 -6.76
C TYR A 166 4.86 9.86 -7.04
N THR A 167 6.02 9.36 -6.60
CA THR A 167 6.48 7.99 -6.83
C THR A 167 6.94 7.33 -5.53
N THR A 168 6.94 6.01 -5.51
CA THR A 168 7.48 5.21 -4.41
C THR A 168 8.96 5.52 -4.14
N ALA A 169 9.77 5.69 -5.20
CA ALA A 169 11.18 6.02 -5.07
C ALA A 169 11.38 7.37 -4.38
N ALA A 170 10.61 8.38 -4.76
CA ALA A 170 10.68 9.70 -4.15
C ALA A 170 10.23 9.69 -2.68
N THR A 171 9.19 8.91 -2.36
CA THR A 171 8.76 8.70 -0.96
C THR A 171 9.83 7.99 -0.12
N ALA A 172 10.52 6.99 -0.71
CA ALA A 172 11.64 6.32 -0.04
C ALA A 172 12.79 7.30 0.26
N ASP A 173 13.14 8.17 -0.68
CA ASP A 173 14.16 9.19 -0.49
C ASP A 173 13.75 10.27 0.52
N ASP A 174 12.45 10.56 0.66
CA ASP A 174 11.94 11.45 1.70
C ASP A 174 12.08 10.83 3.09
N ILE A 175 11.72 9.58 3.26
CA ILE A 175 11.89 8.85 4.52
C ILE A 175 13.38 8.84 4.93
N ASP A 176 14.29 8.60 3.99
CA ASP A 176 15.73 8.63 4.28
C ASP A 176 16.24 10.02 4.65
N ALA A 177 15.75 11.06 3.98
CA ALA A 177 16.10 12.43 4.31
C ALA A 177 15.62 12.81 5.73
N VAL A 178 14.41 12.39 6.14
CA VAL A 178 13.92 12.57 7.51
C VAL A 178 14.78 11.77 8.50
N ARG A 179 15.10 10.49 8.20
CA ARG A 179 16.03 9.69 9.02
C ARG A 179 17.36 10.41 9.26
N ALA A 180 17.95 10.89 8.16
CA ALA A 180 19.24 11.61 8.22
C ALA A 180 19.14 12.92 9.02
N ARG A 181 18.07 13.70 8.84
CA ARG A 181 17.79 14.93 9.60
C ARG A 181 17.67 14.68 11.11
N LEU A 182 17.12 13.52 11.48
CA LEU A 182 16.97 13.09 12.88
C LEU A 182 18.25 12.46 13.45
N GLY A 183 19.29 12.26 12.65
CA GLY A 183 20.54 11.62 13.08
C GLY A 183 20.39 10.11 13.36
N VAL A 184 19.34 9.47 12.87
CA VAL A 184 19.10 8.03 13.03
C VAL A 184 19.99 7.27 12.08
N ARG A 185 20.82 6.35 12.59
CA ARG A 185 21.76 5.59 11.75
C ARG A 185 21.06 4.58 10.85
N GLN A 186 20.18 3.77 11.42
CA GLN A 186 19.47 2.70 10.72
C GLN A 186 18.02 2.60 11.20
N LEU A 187 17.13 2.21 10.29
CA LEU A 187 15.72 1.98 10.54
C LEU A 187 15.41 0.48 10.50
N THR A 188 14.52 0.04 11.37
CA THR A 188 13.72 -1.15 11.09
C THR A 188 12.53 -0.70 10.25
N LEU A 189 12.39 -1.25 9.05
CA LEU A 189 11.33 -0.90 8.13
C LEU A 189 10.11 -1.78 8.40
N TYR A 190 8.95 -1.17 8.61
CA TYR A 190 7.70 -1.89 8.81
C TYR A 190 6.66 -1.41 7.80
N GLY A 191 6.42 -2.24 6.79
CA GLY A 191 5.48 -1.96 5.71
C GLY A 191 4.24 -2.83 5.81
N LEU A 192 3.07 -2.19 5.75
CA LEU A 192 1.76 -2.83 5.68
C LEU A 192 1.18 -2.61 4.27
N SER A 193 0.61 -3.63 3.63
CA SER A 193 -0.03 -3.47 2.32
C SER A 193 0.91 -2.81 1.28
N TYR A 194 0.56 -1.66 0.71
CA TYR A 194 1.47 -0.89 -0.16
C TYR A 194 2.83 -0.60 0.51
N GLY A 195 2.89 -0.48 1.82
CA GLY A 195 4.17 -0.37 2.53
C GLY A 195 5.12 -1.52 2.23
N THR A 196 4.60 -2.69 1.85
CA THR A 196 5.43 -3.85 1.43
C THR A 196 6.01 -3.70 0.01
N TYR A 197 5.49 -2.76 -0.77
CA TYR A 197 6.08 -2.30 -2.03
C TYR A 197 7.10 -1.18 -1.78
N LEU A 198 6.80 -0.23 -0.89
CA LEU A 198 7.65 0.91 -0.56
C LEU A 198 8.94 0.51 0.19
N MET A 199 8.84 -0.34 1.22
CA MET A 199 9.98 -0.64 2.08
C MET A 199 11.11 -1.40 1.36
N PRO A 200 10.87 -2.35 0.43
CA PRO A 200 11.93 -2.89 -0.42
C PRO A 200 12.57 -1.86 -1.36
N VAL A 201 11.79 -0.89 -1.87
CA VAL A 201 12.36 0.22 -2.67
C VAL A 201 13.29 1.06 -1.80
N TYR A 202 12.88 1.40 -0.57
CA TYR A 202 13.75 2.07 0.39
C TYR A 202 15.02 1.24 0.65
N ALA A 203 14.88 -0.05 0.95
CA ALA A 203 16.00 -0.93 1.26
C ALA A 203 17.01 -1.06 0.10
N SER A 204 16.53 -1.08 -1.13
CA SER A 204 17.39 -1.07 -2.32
C SER A 204 18.12 0.25 -2.54
N ARG A 205 17.46 1.38 -2.26
CA ARG A 205 18.03 2.72 -2.48
C ARG A 205 18.96 3.15 -1.36
N HIS A 206 18.70 2.73 -0.13
CA HIS A 206 19.41 3.14 1.09
C HIS A 206 19.83 1.93 1.94
N PRO A 207 20.57 0.93 1.37
CA PRO A 207 20.83 -0.36 2.03
C PRO A 207 21.57 -0.22 3.35
N GLU A 208 22.47 0.77 3.48
CA GLU A 208 23.25 1.02 4.70
C GLU A 208 22.39 1.55 5.87
N SER A 209 21.21 2.08 5.55
CA SER A 209 20.25 2.64 6.53
C SER A 209 19.26 1.62 7.06
N VAL A 210 19.35 0.34 6.64
CA VAL A 210 18.40 -0.69 7.02
C VAL A 210 18.97 -1.62 8.08
N ARG A 211 18.23 -1.85 9.15
CA ARG A 211 18.53 -2.80 10.22
C ARG A 211 17.80 -4.14 10.03
N ALA A 212 16.51 -4.06 9.74
CA ALA A 212 15.63 -5.21 9.53
C ALA A 212 14.39 -4.77 8.74
N VAL A 213 13.64 -5.71 8.19
CA VAL A 213 12.41 -5.42 7.42
C VAL A 213 11.28 -6.33 7.88
N VAL A 214 10.11 -5.75 8.13
CA VAL A 214 8.84 -6.46 8.34
C VAL A 214 7.88 -6.07 7.22
N LEU A 215 7.31 -7.06 6.57
CA LEU A 215 6.34 -6.89 5.48
C LEU A 215 5.07 -7.66 5.82
N SER A 216 3.95 -6.97 5.97
CA SER A 216 2.67 -7.57 6.31
C SER A 216 1.62 -7.29 5.24
N GLY A 217 0.97 -8.34 4.74
CA GLY A 217 0.13 -8.24 3.55
C GLY A 217 0.98 -7.91 2.32
N ALA A 218 1.95 -8.78 1.99
CA ALA A 218 3.01 -8.48 1.05
C ALA A 218 2.70 -8.94 -0.38
N TYR A 219 3.24 -8.18 -1.35
CA TYR A 219 3.25 -8.53 -2.77
C TYR A 219 4.55 -8.09 -3.44
N PRO A 220 5.00 -8.81 -4.52
CA PRO A 220 6.24 -8.50 -5.19
C PRO A 220 6.08 -7.31 -6.13
N HIS A 221 7.19 -6.64 -6.49
CA HIS A 221 7.17 -5.53 -7.46
C HIS A 221 6.76 -5.96 -8.87
N ASP A 222 6.96 -7.24 -9.20
CA ASP A 222 6.60 -7.86 -10.47
C ASP A 222 5.24 -8.57 -10.45
N PHE A 223 4.32 -8.13 -9.55
CA PHE A 223 2.98 -8.66 -9.49
C PHE A 223 2.24 -8.61 -10.84
N ASP A 224 1.28 -9.50 -11.02
CA ASP A 224 0.50 -9.60 -12.26
C ASP A 224 -0.34 -8.34 -12.50
N PRO A 225 -0.13 -7.61 -13.61
CA PRO A 225 -0.86 -6.38 -13.89
C PRO A 225 -2.36 -6.58 -14.17
N LEU A 226 -2.80 -7.83 -14.35
CA LEU A 226 -4.22 -8.20 -14.45
C LEU A 226 -4.77 -8.71 -13.12
N VAL A 227 -3.98 -8.71 -12.05
CA VAL A 227 -4.33 -9.11 -10.66
C VAL A 227 -5.04 -10.47 -10.56
N ARG A 228 -4.67 -11.43 -11.44
CA ARG A 228 -5.26 -12.78 -11.46
C ARG A 228 -5.09 -13.56 -10.13
N PRO A 229 -3.93 -13.46 -9.42
CA PRO A 229 -3.79 -14.09 -8.11
C PRO A 229 -4.85 -13.62 -7.11
N SER A 230 -5.21 -12.34 -7.12
CA SER A 230 -6.27 -11.79 -6.26
C SER A 230 -7.66 -12.33 -6.62
N ALA A 231 -7.97 -12.44 -7.92
CA ALA A 231 -9.23 -13.04 -8.37
C ALA A 231 -9.38 -14.51 -7.94
N GLN A 232 -8.29 -15.26 -7.99
CA GLN A 232 -8.25 -16.66 -7.53
C GLN A 232 -8.36 -16.74 -6.00
N ALA A 233 -7.71 -15.80 -5.29
CA ALA A 233 -7.74 -15.73 -3.83
C ALA A 233 -9.13 -15.41 -3.27
N VAL A 234 -9.95 -14.60 -3.95
CA VAL A 234 -11.37 -14.40 -3.59
C VAL A 234 -12.11 -15.74 -3.55
N SER A 235 -11.98 -16.56 -4.59
CA SER A 235 -12.62 -17.89 -4.64
C SER A 235 -12.09 -18.82 -3.56
N LEU A 236 -10.78 -18.77 -3.30
CA LEU A 236 -10.13 -19.58 -2.26
C LEU A 236 -10.57 -19.17 -0.86
N ALA A 237 -10.63 -17.86 -0.56
CA ALA A 237 -11.10 -17.35 0.72
C ALA A 237 -12.54 -17.77 0.99
N LEU A 238 -13.43 -17.62 -0.01
CA LEU A 238 -14.83 -18.02 0.09
C LEU A 238 -14.98 -19.54 0.36
N ARG A 239 -14.16 -20.37 -0.28
CA ARG A 239 -14.10 -21.82 -0.03
C ARG A 239 -13.63 -22.10 1.41
N ARG A 240 -12.49 -21.51 1.82
CA ARG A 240 -11.88 -21.74 3.14
C ARG A 240 -12.79 -21.34 4.30
N VAL A 241 -13.52 -20.21 4.21
CA VAL A 241 -14.43 -19.82 5.29
C VAL A 241 -15.58 -20.80 5.48
N CYS A 242 -16.13 -21.35 4.39
CA CYS A 242 -17.16 -22.39 4.49
C CYS A 242 -16.62 -23.71 5.05
N GLU A 243 -15.44 -24.16 4.57
CA GLU A 243 -14.82 -25.42 5.00
C GLU A 243 -14.44 -25.40 6.48
N ARG A 244 -14.02 -24.25 6.99
CA ARG A 244 -13.53 -24.06 8.35
C ARG A 244 -14.58 -23.59 9.35
N SER A 245 -15.78 -23.21 8.89
CA SER A 245 -16.85 -22.72 9.79
C SER A 245 -17.29 -23.78 10.81
N VAL A 246 -17.43 -23.35 12.08
CA VAL A 246 -17.87 -24.22 13.19
C VAL A 246 -18.99 -23.51 13.95
N PRO A 247 -20.23 -24.10 13.98
CA PRO A 247 -20.70 -25.26 13.21
C PRO A 247 -20.64 -25.00 11.69
N LYS A 248 -20.63 -26.04 10.88
CA LYS A 248 -20.56 -25.91 9.41
C LYS A 248 -21.73 -25.10 8.87
N ALA A 249 -21.44 -23.90 8.34
CA ALA A 249 -22.46 -22.92 7.94
C ALA A 249 -22.78 -22.96 6.44
N CYS A 250 -21.87 -23.44 5.58
CA CYS A 250 -21.99 -23.47 4.12
C CYS A 250 -21.13 -24.54 3.47
N ASP A 251 -21.36 -24.77 2.18
CA ASP A 251 -20.54 -25.59 1.28
C ASP A 251 -19.65 -24.67 0.45
N GLY A 252 -18.32 -24.85 0.51
CA GLY A 252 -17.35 -23.96 -0.12
C GLY A 252 -17.42 -24.00 -1.65
N GLU A 253 -17.56 -25.19 -2.23
CA GLU A 253 -17.67 -25.34 -3.70
C GLU A 253 -18.98 -24.75 -4.22
N LYS A 254 -20.08 -24.92 -3.47
CA LYS A 254 -21.36 -24.29 -3.82
C LYS A 254 -21.24 -22.77 -3.75
N ALA A 255 -20.62 -22.21 -2.71
CA ALA A 255 -20.45 -20.78 -2.56
C ALA A 255 -19.67 -20.16 -3.73
N VAL A 256 -18.62 -20.83 -4.23
CA VAL A 256 -17.87 -20.40 -5.42
C VAL A 256 -18.73 -20.49 -6.69
N ARG A 257 -19.54 -21.54 -6.85
CA ARG A 257 -20.50 -21.63 -7.98
C ARG A 257 -21.58 -20.53 -7.92
N ASP A 258 -22.08 -20.24 -6.73
CA ASP A 258 -23.06 -19.16 -6.53
C ASP A 258 -22.45 -17.78 -6.85
N LEU A 259 -21.18 -17.56 -6.49
CA LEU A 259 -20.44 -16.37 -6.88
C LEU A 259 -20.33 -16.24 -8.41
N ALA A 260 -19.93 -17.30 -9.11
CA ALA A 260 -19.82 -17.30 -10.57
C ALA A 260 -21.19 -17.04 -11.24
N THR A 261 -22.26 -17.65 -10.72
CA THR A 261 -23.62 -17.43 -11.22
C THR A 261 -24.08 -15.99 -10.98
N THR A 262 -23.78 -15.44 -9.81
CA THR A 262 -24.09 -14.05 -9.46
C THR A 262 -23.36 -13.07 -10.37
N ALA A 263 -22.06 -13.29 -10.59
CA ALA A 263 -21.23 -12.50 -11.51
C ALA A 263 -21.80 -12.50 -12.94
N ALA A 264 -22.16 -13.67 -13.47
CA ALA A 264 -22.77 -13.81 -14.79
C ALA A 264 -24.10 -13.04 -14.90
N ARG A 265 -25.00 -13.19 -13.90
CA ARG A 265 -26.29 -12.50 -13.90
C ARG A 265 -26.14 -10.97 -13.80
N LEU A 266 -25.20 -10.49 -12.99
CA LEU A 266 -24.93 -9.04 -12.86
C LEU A 266 -24.28 -8.43 -14.11
N ARG A 267 -23.53 -9.21 -14.88
CA ARG A 267 -23.02 -8.80 -16.20
C ARG A 267 -24.14 -8.55 -17.18
N GLU A 268 -25.17 -9.42 -17.19
CA GLU A 268 -26.33 -9.28 -18.09
C GLU A 268 -27.33 -8.23 -17.56
N ARG A 269 -27.60 -8.25 -16.26
CA ARG A 269 -28.62 -7.42 -15.63
C ARG A 269 -28.12 -6.85 -14.29
N PRO A 270 -27.42 -5.70 -14.31
CA PRO A 270 -26.96 -5.01 -13.12
C PRO A 270 -28.12 -4.61 -12.18
N LEU A 271 -27.84 -4.57 -10.87
CA LEU A 271 -28.75 -3.99 -9.88
C LEU A 271 -28.49 -2.47 -9.75
N THR A 272 -29.52 -1.74 -9.26
CA THR A 272 -29.32 -0.38 -8.74
C THR A 272 -29.48 -0.42 -7.23
N VAL A 273 -28.42 -0.04 -6.49
CA VAL A 273 -28.41 -0.04 -5.02
C VAL A 273 -28.18 1.39 -4.51
N PRO A 274 -29.05 1.91 -3.63
CA PRO A 274 -28.77 3.18 -2.96
C PRO A 274 -27.74 2.95 -1.86
N ILE A 275 -26.68 3.78 -1.83
CA ILE A 275 -25.63 3.76 -0.82
C ILE A 275 -25.54 5.13 -0.17
N THR A 276 -25.52 5.20 1.15
CA THR A 276 -25.30 6.46 1.88
C THR A 276 -23.90 6.48 2.45
N ALA A 277 -23.09 7.44 1.98
CA ALA A 277 -21.73 7.67 2.43
C ALA A 277 -21.47 9.17 2.60
N GLY A 278 -20.81 9.59 3.67
CA GLY A 278 -20.51 11.00 3.95
C GLY A 278 -21.74 11.90 3.96
N GLY A 279 -22.91 11.40 4.40
CA GLY A 279 -24.19 12.12 4.42
C GLY A 279 -24.85 12.32 3.06
N LYS A 280 -24.35 11.71 1.98
CA LYS A 280 -24.92 11.75 0.63
C LYS A 280 -25.37 10.36 0.21
N THR A 281 -26.47 10.30 -0.57
CA THR A 281 -26.96 9.04 -1.14
C THR A 281 -26.57 8.95 -2.61
N TYR A 282 -25.84 7.90 -2.93
CA TYR A 282 -25.41 7.52 -4.29
C TYR A 282 -26.32 6.42 -4.82
N ARG A 283 -26.58 6.39 -6.12
CA ARG A 283 -27.31 5.30 -6.79
C ARG A 283 -26.31 4.45 -7.57
N GLU A 284 -25.71 3.50 -6.90
CA GLU A 284 -24.70 2.66 -7.53
C GLU A 284 -25.33 1.68 -8.53
N ARG A 285 -24.78 1.63 -9.74
CA ARG A 285 -25.06 0.57 -10.70
C ARG A 285 -24.14 -0.62 -10.39
N PHE A 286 -24.68 -1.58 -9.62
CA PHE A 286 -23.95 -2.73 -9.14
C PHE A 286 -23.83 -3.78 -10.24
N THR A 287 -22.64 -3.85 -10.86
CA THR A 287 -22.26 -4.72 -11.99
C THR A 287 -21.44 -5.91 -11.51
N GLU A 288 -21.00 -6.79 -12.44
CA GLU A 288 -19.99 -7.82 -12.16
C GLU A 288 -18.72 -7.21 -11.57
N GLY A 289 -18.23 -6.07 -12.12
CA GLY A 289 -17.03 -5.40 -11.60
C GLY A 289 -17.23 -4.92 -10.18
N LYS A 290 -18.40 -4.36 -9.84
CA LYS A 290 -18.72 -3.96 -8.48
C LYS A 290 -18.84 -5.15 -7.53
N LEU A 291 -19.36 -6.30 -7.99
CA LEU A 291 -19.32 -7.54 -7.21
C LEU A 291 -17.88 -8.03 -7.01
N ALA A 292 -17.03 -7.94 -8.03
CA ALA A 292 -15.62 -8.31 -7.91
C ALA A 292 -14.92 -7.45 -6.85
N ASN A 293 -15.17 -6.12 -6.84
CA ASN A 293 -14.63 -5.21 -5.81
C ASN A 293 -15.18 -5.55 -4.42
N LEU A 294 -16.51 -5.75 -4.28
CA LEU A 294 -17.12 -6.14 -2.99
C LEU A 294 -16.47 -7.41 -2.44
N MET A 295 -16.27 -8.43 -3.26
CA MET A 295 -15.69 -9.69 -2.81
C MET A 295 -14.18 -9.59 -2.54
N PHE A 296 -13.47 -8.75 -3.29
CA PHE A 296 -12.08 -8.41 -3.04
C PHE A 296 -11.90 -7.70 -1.69
N GLU A 297 -12.71 -6.69 -1.41
CA GLU A 297 -12.73 -5.98 -0.12
C GLU A 297 -13.18 -6.90 1.03
N ALA A 298 -14.22 -7.69 0.81
CA ALA A 298 -14.72 -8.64 1.81
C ALA A 298 -13.68 -9.69 2.20
N ALA A 299 -12.86 -10.15 1.26
CA ALA A 299 -11.77 -11.08 1.50
C ALA A 299 -10.45 -10.38 1.92
N SER A 300 -10.50 -9.12 2.29
CA SER A 300 -9.35 -8.31 2.70
C SER A 300 -9.61 -7.62 4.02
N ARG A 301 -10.62 -6.74 4.07
CA ARG A 301 -10.89 -5.89 5.23
C ARG A 301 -11.77 -6.58 6.28
N GLY A 302 -11.49 -6.35 7.54
CA GLY A 302 -12.31 -6.81 8.67
C GLY A 302 -12.32 -8.31 8.91
N VAL A 303 -11.56 -9.09 8.13
CA VAL A 303 -11.50 -10.55 8.26
C VAL A 303 -10.73 -10.93 9.53
N GLY A 304 -11.42 -11.60 10.47
CA GLY A 304 -10.82 -12.04 11.73
C GLY A 304 -10.65 -10.96 12.80
N MET A 305 -11.08 -9.70 12.53
CA MET A 305 -10.97 -8.59 13.51
C MET A 305 -12.03 -8.65 14.61
N ASP A 306 -13.25 -9.09 14.29
CA ASP A 306 -14.32 -9.27 15.26
C ASP A 306 -14.77 -10.75 15.29
N PRO A 307 -14.42 -11.48 16.37
CA PRO A 307 -14.87 -12.86 16.51
C PRO A 307 -16.35 -13.01 16.89
N ALA A 308 -17.02 -11.93 17.30
CA ALA A 308 -18.39 -11.97 17.79
C ALA A 308 -19.44 -11.97 16.67
N GLY A 309 -19.09 -11.46 15.49
CA GLY A 309 -20.00 -11.33 14.36
C GLY A 309 -19.40 -11.74 13.02
N PRO A 310 -20.21 -12.06 12.02
CA PRO A 310 -19.71 -12.36 10.69
C PRO A 310 -19.26 -11.07 9.99
N SER A 311 -18.01 -11.10 9.48
CA SER A 311 -17.53 -10.08 8.55
C SER A 311 -18.28 -10.13 7.21
N LEU A 312 -18.02 -9.17 6.31
CA LEU A 312 -18.55 -9.20 4.94
C LEU A 312 -18.27 -10.55 4.26
N LEU A 313 -17.03 -11.09 4.43
CA LEU A 313 -16.66 -12.41 3.89
C LEU A 313 -17.49 -13.53 4.52
N GLY A 314 -17.74 -13.48 5.83
CA GLY A 314 -18.55 -14.47 6.54
C GLY A 314 -20.04 -14.41 6.18
N SER A 315 -20.53 -13.26 5.72
CA SER A 315 -21.92 -13.07 5.28
C SER A 315 -22.13 -13.37 3.80
N ALA A 316 -21.07 -13.34 2.99
CA ALA A 316 -21.13 -13.50 1.54
C ALA A 316 -21.77 -14.83 1.07
N PRO A 317 -21.46 -16.03 1.65
CA PRO A 317 -22.05 -17.28 1.19
C PRO A 317 -23.58 -17.26 1.20
N ARG A 318 -24.18 -16.73 2.26
CA ARG A 318 -25.65 -16.60 2.37
C ARG A 318 -26.21 -15.59 1.36
N ALA A 319 -25.55 -14.46 1.19
CA ALA A 319 -26.01 -13.43 0.26
C ALA A 319 -26.02 -13.92 -1.19
N LEU A 320 -24.98 -14.67 -1.59
CA LEU A 320 -24.85 -15.26 -2.92
C LEU A 320 -25.89 -16.36 -3.15
N ASP A 321 -26.09 -17.29 -2.19
CA ASP A 321 -27.11 -18.31 -2.27
C ASP A 321 -28.53 -17.73 -2.45
N ARG A 322 -28.85 -16.70 -1.65
CA ARG A 322 -30.17 -16.03 -1.74
C ARG A 322 -30.34 -15.31 -3.06
N PHE A 323 -29.29 -14.63 -3.56
CA PHE A 323 -29.34 -13.98 -4.87
C PHE A 323 -29.59 -14.97 -6.02
N VAL A 324 -28.92 -16.12 -6.00
CA VAL A 324 -29.13 -17.18 -7.00
C VAL A 324 -30.55 -17.72 -6.95
N LYS A 325 -31.16 -17.77 -5.78
CA LYS A 325 -32.58 -18.16 -5.57
C LYS A 325 -33.60 -17.04 -5.89
N GLY A 326 -33.16 -15.84 -6.28
CA GLY A 326 -34.00 -14.71 -6.68
C GLY A 326 -34.22 -13.65 -5.59
N ASP A 327 -33.72 -13.88 -4.37
CA ASP A 327 -33.79 -12.88 -3.28
C ASP A 327 -32.53 -11.99 -3.29
N THR A 328 -32.69 -10.73 -3.71
CA THR A 328 -31.60 -9.77 -3.82
C THR A 328 -31.31 -9.02 -2.50
N GLY A 329 -32.17 -9.16 -1.48
CA GLY A 329 -32.08 -8.38 -0.24
C GLY A 329 -30.74 -8.50 0.49
N PRO A 330 -30.28 -9.72 0.81
CA PRO A 330 -29.00 -9.89 1.52
C PRO A 330 -27.79 -9.35 0.75
N LEU A 331 -27.74 -9.50 -0.57
CA LEU A 331 -26.65 -8.93 -1.37
C LEU A 331 -26.68 -7.40 -1.37
N ARG A 332 -27.86 -6.79 -1.48
CA ARG A 332 -28.02 -5.32 -1.37
C ARG A 332 -27.56 -4.81 -0.02
N HIS A 333 -27.83 -5.55 1.05
CA HIS A 333 -27.36 -5.18 2.39
C HIS A 333 -25.83 -5.17 2.48
N LEU A 334 -25.14 -6.19 1.96
CA LEU A 334 -23.68 -6.22 1.94
C LEU A 334 -23.09 -5.06 1.13
N VAL A 335 -23.70 -4.71 0.00
CA VAL A 335 -23.28 -3.55 -0.83
C VAL A 335 -23.44 -2.24 -0.04
N GLN A 336 -24.52 -2.08 0.72
CA GLN A 336 -24.75 -0.88 1.54
C GLN A 336 -23.79 -0.82 2.72
N GLU A 337 -23.53 -1.93 3.38
CA GLU A 337 -22.61 -2.03 4.51
C GLU A 337 -21.18 -1.66 4.08
N GLU A 338 -20.68 -2.26 3.00
CA GLU A 338 -19.37 -1.94 2.44
C GLU A 338 -19.29 -0.49 2.00
N GLY A 339 -20.32 0.00 1.29
CA GLY A 339 -20.35 1.36 0.78
C GLY A 339 -20.44 2.44 1.87
N SER A 340 -21.07 2.14 3.02
CA SER A 340 -21.20 3.10 4.12
C SER A 340 -19.86 3.44 4.79
N SER A 341 -18.83 2.60 4.62
CA SER A 341 -17.45 2.84 5.12
C SER A 341 -16.67 3.84 4.26
N GLY A 342 -17.21 4.28 3.12
CA GLY A 342 -16.58 5.25 2.23
C GLY A 342 -16.49 6.64 2.84
N GLY A 343 -15.36 7.32 2.66
CA GLY A 343 -15.01 8.58 3.26
C GLY A 343 -14.91 9.76 2.28
N SER A 344 -14.52 10.89 2.83
CA SER A 344 -14.15 12.11 2.11
C SER A 344 -12.65 12.20 1.82
N GLU A 345 -11.92 11.10 1.94
CA GLU A 345 -10.48 11.05 1.77
C GLU A 345 -10.08 11.42 0.33
N ASP A 346 -8.90 12.06 0.20
CA ASP A 346 -8.35 12.44 -1.10
C ASP A 346 -7.72 11.21 -1.77
N GLN A 347 -8.22 10.86 -2.96
CA GLN A 347 -7.72 9.75 -3.75
C GLN A 347 -6.54 10.13 -4.68
N ALA A 348 -6.17 11.40 -4.73
CA ALA A 348 -5.11 11.86 -5.63
C ALA A 348 -3.74 11.20 -5.36
N PRO A 349 -3.27 11.05 -4.12
CA PRO A 349 -2.01 10.35 -3.85
C PRO A 349 -2.03 8.89 -4.32
N TYR A 350 -3.14 8.19 -4.05
CA TYR A 350 -3.36 6.83 -4.51
C TYR A 350 -3.26 6.72 -6.04
N ILE A 351 -4.03 7.56 -6.75
CA ILE A 351 -4.04 7.60 -8.22
C ILE A 351 -2.64 7.87 -8.76
N ALA A 352 -1.93 8.86 -8.22
CA ALA A 352 -0.63 9.27 -8.72
C ALA A 352 0.41 8.15 -8.58
N VAL A 353 0.50 7.51 -7.41
CA VAL A 353 1.46 6.42 -7.15
C VAL A 353 1.10 5.18 -7.96
N VAL A 354 -0.17 4.75 -7.95
CA VAL A 354 -0.61 3.58 -8.72
C VAL A 354 -0.32 3.77 -10.20
N CYS A 355 -0.64 4.94 -10.76
CA CYS A 355 -0.46 5.18 -12.19
C CYS A 355 1.01 5.38 -12.59
N ASN A 356 1.87 5.87 -11.70
CA ASN A 356 3.30 5.98 -11.94
C ASN A 356 4.03 4.64 -11.79
N ASP A 357 3.80 3.90 -10.70
CA ASP A 357 4.70 2.86 -10.24
C ASP A 357 4.23 1.42 -10.53
N TYR A 358 2.91 1.17 -10.49
CA TYR A 358 2.42 -0.19 -10.67
C TYR A 358 2.57 -0.67 -12.11
N ARG A 359 2.88 -1.95 -12.27
CA ARG A 359 2.99 -2.58 -13.59
C ARG A 359 1.66 -2.49 -14.35
N LYS A 360 1.76 -2.22 -15.64
CA LYS A 360 0.62 -2.14 -16.55
C LYS A 360 0.67 -3.29 -17.57
N ALA A 361 -0.49 -3.72 -18.03
CA ALA A 361 -0.61 -4.67 -19.14
C ALA A 361 -0.36 -4.03 -20.51
N TRP A 362 0.23 -2.84 -20.53
CA TRP A 362 0.60 -2.08 -21.73
C TRP A 362 1.85 -1.26 -21.50
N ALA A 363 2.52 -0.85 -22.59
CA ALA A 363 3.64 0.07 -22.55
C ALA A 363 3.16 1.49 -22.21
N THR A 364 3.68 2.07 -21.12
CA THR A 364 3.22 3.37 -20.58
C THR A 364 3.56 4.56 -21.49
N ASP A 365 4.56 4.41 -22.37
CA ASP A 365 4.97 5.40 -23.38
C ASP A 365 4.21 5.27 -24.71
N ALA A 366 3.41 4.21 -24.90
CA ALA A 366 2.66 3.99 -26.12
C ALA A 366 1.50 4.99 -26.29
N PRO A 367 1.06 5.26 -27.54
CA PRO A 367 -0.18 5.97 -27.81
C PRO A 367 -1.39 5.28 -27.19
N LEU A 368 -2.43 6.05 -26.81
CA LEU A 368 -3.62 5.53 -26.14
C LEU A 368 -4.29 4.36 -26.89
N THR A 369 -4.38 4.45 -28.21
CA THR A 369 -4.94 3.36 -29.05
C THR A 369 -4.14 2.06 -28.93
N VAL A 370 -2.81 2.17 -28.87
CA VAL A 370 -1.90 1.02 -28.71
C VAL A 370 -2.00 0.44 -27.30
N ARG A 371 -2.08 1.29 -26.26
CA ARG A 371 -2.32 0.82 -24.88
C ARG A 371 -3.59 -0.02 -24.80
N TRP A 372 -4.69 0.45 -25.40
CA TRP A 372 -5.95 -0.30 -25.45
C TRP A 372 -5.83 -1.63 -26.20
N GLN A 373 -5.09 -1.68 -27.29
CA GLN A 373 -4.84 -2.93 -28.03
C GLN A 373 -4.05 -3.94 -27.17
N GLN A 374 -2.97 -3.46 -26.53
CA GLN A 374 -2.13 -4.28 -25.67
C GLN A 374 -2.91 -4.83 -24.46
N TYR A 375 -3.70 -3.99 -23.80
CA TYR A 375 -4.55 -4.37 -22.67
C TYR A 375 -5.56 -5.44 -23.08
N ARG A 376 -6.31 -5.23 -24.16
CA ARG A 376 -7.28 -6.22 -24.66
C ARG A 376 -6.60 -7.54 -25.05
N LYS A 377 -5.41 -7.47 -25.65
CA LYS A 377 -4.62 -8.67 -25.96
C LYS A 377 -4.19 -9.42 -24.70
N ALA A 378 -3.75 -8.71 -23.66
CA ALA A 378 -3.38 -9.30 -22.38
C ALA A 378 -4.58 -9.99 -21.70
N LEU A 379 -5.76 -9.34 -21.67
CA LEU A 379 -6.99 -9.94 -21.15
C LEU A 379 -7.40 -11.20 -21.91
N ALA A 380 -7.37 -11.15 -23.24
CA ALA A 380 -7.70 -12.30 -24.08
C ALA A 380 -6.71 -13.47 -23.88
N GLY A 381 -5.43 -13.15 -23.68
CA GLY A 381 -4.38 -14.15 -23.42
C GLY A 381 -4.39 -14.76 -22.02
N ALA A 382 -5.13 -14.19 -21.07
CA ALA A 382 -5.18 -14.70 -19.70
C ALA A 382 -5.91 -16.04 -19.54
N GLY A 383 -6.65 -16.48 -20.57
CA GLY A 383 -7.35 -17.76 -20.61
C GLY A 383 -8.63 -17.81 -19.77
N GLN A 384 -9.43 -18.84 -20.00
CA GLN A 384 -10.62 -19.12 -19.19
C GLN A 384 -10.19 -19.63 -17.81
N GLY A 385 -10.83 -19.11 -16.76
CA GLY A 385 -10.53 -19.48 -15.36
C GLY A 385 -9.34 -18.75 -14.74
N GLY A 386 -8.62 -17.89 -15.49
CA GLY A 386 -7.55 -17.06 -14.93
C GLY A 386 -8.02 -16.08 -13.85
N PHE A 387 -9.31 -15.78 -13.83
CA PHE A 387 -9.95 -14.83 -12.91
C PHE A 387 -10.95 -15.49 -11.93
N GLY A 388 -10.75 -16.76 -11.60
CA GLY A 388 -11.60 -17.48 -10.66
C GLY A 388 -13.07 -17.51 -11.09
N ALA A 389 -13.97 -16.97 -10.27
CA ALA A 389 -15.41 -16.95 -10.52
C ALA A 389 -15.86 -15.81 -11.47
N PHE A 390 -14.97 -14.94 -11.92
CA PHE A 390 -15.28 -13.74 -12.70
C PHE A 390 -14.82 -13.84 -14.14
N SER A 391 -15.38 -13.01 -15.01
CA SER A 391 -14.77 -12.74 -16.31
C SER A 391 -13.52 -11.88 -16.15
N GLY A 392 -12.57 -11.96 -17.10
CA GLY A 392 -11.37 -11.12 -17.07
C GLY A 392 -11.69 -9.63 -17.07
N GLN A 393 -12.64 -9.20 -17.90
CA GLN A 393 -13.10 -7.82 -17.92
C GLN A 393 -13.79 -7.44 -16.60
N GLY A 394 -14.73 -8.27 -16.12
CA GLY A 394 -15.48 -7.98 -14.90
C GLY A 394 -14.56 -7.81 -13.69
N PHE A 395 -13.57 -8.70 -13.49
CA PHE A 395 -12.63 -8.54 -12.38
C PHE A 395 -11.75 -7.29 -12.54
N ASN A 396 -11.21 -7.03 -13.72
CA ASN A 396 -10.36 -5.85 -13.95
C ASN A 396 -11.09 -4.50 -13.96
N GLU A 397 -12.42 -4.51 -14.00
CA GLU A 397 -13.25 -3.30 -13.79
C GLU A 397 -13.62 -3.09 -12.31
N GLY A 398 -13.29 -4.03 -11.44
CA GLY A 398 -13.63 -4.03 -10.02
C GLY A 398 -12.61 -3.26 -9.18
N PRO A 399 -11.47 -3.86 -8.79
CA PRO A 399 -10.48 -3.22 -7.95
C PRO A 399 -9.98 -1.89 -8.53
N THR A 400 -9.83 -0.90 -7.65
CA THR A 400 -9.51 0.48 -8.06
C THR A 400 -8.07 0.66 -8.54
N ASP A 401 -7.16 -0.23 -8.17
CA ASP A 401 -5.73 -0.19 -8.50
C ASP A 401 -5.33 -1.07 -9.70
N GLY A 402 -6.28 -1.82 -10.23
CA GLY A 402 -6.04 -2.75 -11.33
C GLY A 402 -6.61 -2.33 -12.68
N GLY A 403 -6.43 -3.20 -13.65
CA GLY A 403 -7.04 -3.09 -14.97
C GLY A 403 -6.64 -1.83 -15.71
N ASP A 404 -7.63 -1.16 -16.29
CA ASP A 404 -7.46 -0.06 -17.24
C ASP A 404 -7.57 1.36 -16.64
N VAL A 405 -7.65 1.49 -15.33
CA VAL A 405 -7.92 2.78 -14.67
C VAL A 405 -6.89 3.86 -15.03
N CYS A 406 -5.62 3.50 -15.13
CA CYS A 406 -4.53 4.40 -15.51
C CYS A 406 -4.35 4.59 -17.03
N MET A 407 -5.27 4.11 -17.86
CA MET A 407 -5.13 4.11 -19.32
C MET A 407 -4.82 5.50 -19.90
N SER A 408 -5.44 6.55 -19.33
CA SER A 408 -5.28 7.94 -19.74
C SER A 408 -4.16 8.68 -19.00
N TRP A 409 -3.36 8.02 -18.17
CA TRP A 409 -2.21 8.66 -17.52
C TRP A 409 -1.21 9.16 -18.59
N PRO A 410 -0.68 10.39 -18.49
CA PRO A 410 0.00 11.04 -19.61
C PRO A 410 1.26 10.31 -20.05
N ARG A 411 1.44 10.27 -21.34
CA ARG A 411 2.70 9.92 -22.01
C ARG A 411 3.76 11.00 -21.70
N GLY A 412 4.96 10.59 -21.35
CA GLY A 412 6.06 11.51 -21.03
C GLY A 412 6.02 12.14 -19.64
N ASN A 413 4.87 12.12 -18.95
CA ASN A 413 4.79 12.54 -17.53
C ASN A 413 4.86 11.35 -16.58
N THR A 414 4.84 10.14 -17.13
CA THR A 414 4.89 8.91 -16.32
C THR A 414 6.31 8.64 -15.85
N ALA A 415 6.52 8.54 -14.56
CA ALA A 415 7.77 8.04 -14.01
C ALA A 415 8.06 6.63 -14.54
N ARG A 416 9.32 6.23 -14.56
CA ARG A 416 9.63 4.83 -14.90
C ARG A 416 9.06 3.93 -13.83
N PRO A 417 8.36 2.84 -14.20
CA PRO A 417 7.95 1.84 -13.21
C PRO A 417 9.14 1.37 -12.40
N GLN A 418 8.88 1.01 -11.13
CA GLN A 418 9.94 0.48 -10.27
C GLN A 418 10.57 -0.77 -10.88
N PRO A 419 11.89 -0.97 -10.78
CA PRO A 419 12.54 -2.17 -11.26
C PRO A 419 12.03 -3.40 -10.50
N THR A 420 11.88 -4.52 -11.21
CA THR A 420 11.42 -5.78 -10.62
C THR A 420 12.55 -6.61 -10.02
N ASP A 421 13.79 -6.23 -10.28
CA ASP A 421 15.03 -6.89 -9.89
C ASP A 421 15.84 -6.07 -8.89
N LEU A 422 15.15 -5.50 -7.88
CA LEU A 422 15.78 -4.73 -6.83
C LEU A 422 16.88 -5.55 -6.12
N GLU A 423 18.05 -4.93 -5.96
CA GLU A 423 19.08 -5.44 -5.04
C GLU A 423 18.66 -5.12 -3.61
N LEU A 424 18.50 -6.14 -2.79
CA LEU A 424 18.04 -6.02 -1.42
C LEU A 424 19.13 -6.40 -0.43
N PRO A 425 19.29 -5.66 0.68
CA PRO A 425 20.34 -5.91 1.66
C PRO A 425 20.14 -7.26 2.37
N GLY A 426 21.24 -7.88 2.80
CA GLY A 426 21.24 -9.12 3.57
C GLY A 426 20.94 -8.89 5.06
N VAL A 427 19.79 -8.32 5.37
CA VAL A 427 19.29 -8.04 6.73
C VAL A 427 18.19 -9.03 7.13
N PRO A 428 17.86 -9.17 8.43
CA PRO A 428 16.71 -9.97 8.85
C PRO A 428 15.41 -9.46 8.23
N VAL A 429 14.59 -10.38 7.68
CA VAL A 429 13.29 -10.07 7.06
C VAL A 429 12.21 -11.02 7.56
N LEU A 430 11.09 -10.45 8.01
CA LEU A 430 9.86 -11.16 8.35
C LEU A 430 8.76 -10.78 7.34
N VAL A 431 8.10 -11.77 6.75
CA VAL A 431 6.95 -11.57 5.86
C VAL A 431 5.75 -12.32 6.40
N LEU A 432 4.64 -11.61 6.57
CA LEU A 432 3.37 -12.12 7.07
C LEU A 432 2.28 -11.91 6.02
N SER A 433 1.43 -12.90 5.81
CA SER A 433 0.27 -12.81 4.92
C SER A 433 -0.91 -13.56 5.49
N GLY A 434 -2.09 -12.96 5.50
CA GLY A 434 -3.31 -13.67 5.87
C GLY A 434 -3.71 -14.68 4.79
N ASP A 435 -4.18 -15.86 5.18
CA ASP A 435 -4.57 -16.90 4.24
C ASP A 435 -5.99 -16.71 3.66
N LEU A 436 -6.73 -15.71 4.14
CA LEU A 436 -8.01 -15.27 3.61
C LEU A 436 -7.89 -13.93 2.86
N ASP A 437 -6.67 -13.42 2.69
CA ASP A 437 -6.42 -12.14 2.01
C ASP A 437 -6.50 -12.30 0.49
N ALA A 438 -7.36 -11.52 -0.15
CA ALA A 438 -7.44 -11.44 -1.61
C ALA A 438 -6.73 -10.22 -2.19
N ASN A 439 -6.42 -9.21 -1.38
CA ASN A 439 -5.68 -8.03 -1.83
C ASN A 439 -4.21 -8.38 -2.09
N THR A 440 -3.57 -8.93 -1.08
CA THR A 440 -2.18 -9.39 -1.15
C THR A 440 -2.10 -10.87 -0.76
N PRO A 441 -2.55 -11.78 -1.64
CA PRO A 441 -2.66 -13.19 -1.30
C PRO A 441 -1.36 -13.78 -0.77
N ASP A 442 -1.45 -14.80 0.06
CA ASP A 442 -0.27 -15.47 0.65
C ASP A 442 0.70 -16.01 -0.42
N ALA A 443 0.20 -16.32 -1.61
CA ALA A 443 1.03 -16.65 -2.78
C ALA A 443 1.93 -15.48 -3.20
N ASN A 444 1.40 -14.26 -3.20
CA ASN A 444 2.19 -13.04 -3.49
C ASN A 444 3.18 -12.75 -2.36
N GLY A 445 2.80 -12.97 -1.10
CA GLY A 445 3.68 -12.84 0.04
C GLY A 445 4.90 -13.78 -0.03
N ARG A 446 4.71 -15.02 -0.50
CA ARG A 446 5.81 -15.96 -0.76
C ARG A 446 6.77 -15.44 -1.84
N LEU A 447 6.25 -14.86 -2.90
CA LEU A 447 7.07 -14.26 -3.97
C LEU A 447 7.84 -13.04 -3.47
N ALA A 448 7.21 -12.18 -2.66
CA ALA A 448 7.88 -11.05 -2.02
C ALA A 448 9.00 -11.52 -1.08
N ALA A 449 8.73 -12.52 -0.25
CA ALA A 449 9.72 -13.11 0.67
C ALA A 449 10.93 -13.70 -0.07
N ALA A 450 10.70 -14.37 -1.20
CA ALA A 450 11.76 -14.99 -2.00
C ALA A 450 12.78 -13.97 -2.57
N ARG A 451 12.45 -12.69 -2.56
CA ARG A 451 13.37 -11.60 -2.98
C ARG A 451 14.45 -11.30 -1.93
N PHE A 452 14.25 -11.72 -0.68
CA PHE A 452 15.20 -11.50 0.41
C PHE A 452 15.86 -12.81 0.81
N ARG A 453 17.18 -12.81 0.84
CA ARG A 453 17.95 -13.98 1.29
C ARG A 453 17.68 -14.24 2.78
N GLY A 454 17.22 -15.45 3.09
CA GLY A 454 17.01 -15.86 4.48
C GLY A 454 15.79 -15.23 5.17
N SER A 455 14.83 -14.72 4.40
CA SER A 455 13.56 -14.22 4.94
C SER A 455 12.77 -15.32 5.63
N ALA A 456 12.07 -14.97 6.73
CA ALA A 456 11.06 -15.81 7.35
C ALA A 456 9.68 -15.43 6.80
N PHE A 457 8.96 -16.41 6.20
CA PHE A 457 7.60 -16.21 5.68
C PHE A 457 6.60 -17.05 6.46
N PHE A 458 5.47 -16.43 6.85
CA PHE A 458 4.35 -17.12 7.48
C PHE A 458 3.02 -16.75 6.83
N SER A 459 2.25 -17.78 6.44
CA SER A 459 0.85 -17.65 6.10
C SER A 459 0.04 -17.77 7.39
N VAL A 460 -0.65 -16.70 7.77
CA VAL A 460 -1.41 -16.61 9.02
C VAL A 460 -2.82 -17.15 8.79
N ARG A 461 -3.16 -18.23 9.50
CA ARG A 461 -4.43 -18.92 9.32
C ARG A 461 -5.61 -18.06 9.77
N ASN A 462 -6.71 -18.07 9.00
CA ASN A 462 -7.96 -17.36 9.28
C ASN A 462 -7.84 -15.83 9.42
N ALA A 463 -6.73 -15.26 8.94
CA ALA A 463 -6.51 -13.83 8.90
C ALA A 463 -6.72 -13.27 7.49
N GLY A 464 -7.18 -12.02 7.43
CA GLY A 464 -7.31 -11.24 6.19
C GLY A 464 -6.09 -10.37 5.91
N HIS A 465 -6.34 -9.24 5.26
CA HIS A 465 -5.31 -8.25 4.94
C HIS A 465 -4.77 -7.59 6.21
N VAL A 466 -3.43 -7.50 6.32
CA VAL A 466 -2.75 -7.02 7.53
C VAL A 466 -3.14 -7.88 8.75
N PRO A 467 -2.59 -9.10 8.86
CA PRO A 467 -2.98 -10.06 9.88
C PRO A 467 -2.72 -9.60 11.33
N GLU A 468 -1.94 -8.54 11.55
CA GLU A 468 -1.76 -7.89 12.86
C GLU A 468 -3.06 -7.31 13.46
N LEU A 469 -4.10 -7.14 12.65
CA LEU A 469 -5.41 -6.66 13.11
C LEU A 469 -6.25 -7.74 13.83
N GLU A 470 -5.75 -8.97 13.92
CA GLU A 470 -6.41 -10.03 14.69
C GLU A 470 -6.37 -9.72 16.21
N PRO A 471 -7.45 -10.04 16.96
CA PRO A 471 -7.64 -9.50 18.30
C PRO A 471 -6.86 -10.22 19.40
N THR A 472 -6.15 -11.33 19.11
CA THR A 472 -5.46 -12.11 20.15
C THR A 472 -4.08 -11.57 20.51
N GLY A 473 -3.52 -10.67 19.69
CA GLY A 473 -2.17 -10.15 19.85
C GLY A 473 -1.06 -11.13 19.45
N CYS A 474 -1.41 -12.27 18.86
CA CYS A 474 -0.44 -13.26 18.41
C CYS A 474 0.50 -12.68 17.34
N VAL A 475 -0.08 -12.09 16.29
CA VAL A 475 0.69 -11.58 15.14
C VAL A 475 1.52 -10.36 15.53
N THR A 476 0.96 -9.43 16.29
CA THR A 476 1.70 -8.27 16.82
C THR A 476 2.82 -8.68 17.77
N GLY A 477 2.61 -9.72 18.58
CA GLY A 477 3.64 -10.29 19.46
C GLY A 477 4.82 -10.90 18.68
N VAL A 478 4.56 -11.63 17.59
CA VAL A 478 5.60 -12.16 16.69
C VAL A 478 6.35 -11.00 16.01
N THR A 479 5.63 -10.01 15.51
CA THR A 479 6.19 -8.80 14.85
C THR A 479 7.09 -8.02 15.82
N SER A 480 6.60 -7.71 17.02
CA SER A 480 7.37 -6.97 18.05
C SER A 480 8.61 -7.73 18.49
N ARG A 481 8.52 -9.06 18.67
CA ARG A 481 9.67 -9.90 18.99
C ARG A 481 10.72 -9.87 17.89
N PHE A 482 10.29 -9.99 16.63
CA PHE A 482 11.19 -9.92 15.48
C PHE A 482 11.90 -8.56 15.40
N ILE A 483 11.20 -7.46 15.58
CA ILE A 483 11.79 -6.10 15.57
C ILE A 483 12.89 -5.98 16.65
N ARG A 484 12.67 -6.53 17.85
CA ARG A 484 13.65 -6.48 18.92
C ARG A 484 14.86 -7.39 18.72
N THR A 485 14.65 -8.59 18.19
CA THR A 485 15.65 -9.67 18.22
C THR A 485 16.21 -10.08 16.84
N GLY A 486 15.55 -9.68 15.76
CA GLY A 486 15.84 -10.15 14.39
C GLY A 486 15.33 -11.56 14.09
N THR A 487 14.59 -12.18 15.03
CA THR A 487 14.03 -13.54 14.86
C THR A 487 12.56 -13.58 15.30
N PRO A 488 11.68 -14.33 14.60
CA PRO A 488 10.26 -14.39 14.96
C PRO A 488 9.99 -15.19 16.27
N GLY A 489 10.92 -16.06 16.68
CA GLY A 489 10.74 -16.94 17.84
C GLY A 489 9.64 -17.98 17.64
N ASP A 490 8.86 -18.27 18.70
CA ASP A 490 7.70 -19.16 18.59
C ASP A 490 6.58 -18.50 17.77
N THR A 491 6.17 -19.18 16.72
CA THR A 491 5.14 -18.76 15.76
C THR A 491 3.94 -19.70 15.71
N SER A 492 3.84 -20.65 16.66
CA SER A 492 2.78 -21.68 16.69
C SER A 492 1.37 -21.08 16.71
N CYS A 493 1.19 -19.93 17.39
CA CYS A 493 -0.07 -19.23 17.48
C CYS A 493 -0.61 -18.77 16.11
N LEU A 494 0.23 -18.53 15.09
CA LEU A 494 -0.19 -18.10 13.76
C LEU A 494 -1.05 -19.13 13.03
N GLN A 495 -0.98 -20.40 13.44
CA GLN A 495 -1.82 -21.49 12.89
C GLN A 495 -3.04 -21.78 13.77
N GLY A 496 -3.10 -21.22 14.96
CA GLY A 496 -4.12 -21.45 15.98
C GLY A 496 -5.26 -20.42 16.01
N LEU A 497 -5.25 -19.39 15.12
CA LEU A 497 -6.31 -18.39 15.09
C LEU A 497 -7.66 -19.03 14.79
N ALA A 498 -8.69 -18.61 15.52
CA ALA A 498 -10.04 -19.15 15.39
C ALA A 498 -10.62 -18.92 13.98
N PRO A 499 -11.46 -19.82 13.45
CA PRO A 499 -12.23 -19.57 12.24
C PRO A 499 -13.12 -18.33 12.40
N ILE A 500 -13.27 -17.56 11.32
CA ILE A 500 -14.18 -16.41 11.31
C ILE A 500 -15.63 -16.89 11.41
N ALA A 501 -16.50 -16.07 12.01
CA ALA A 501 -17.93 -16.32 12.07
C ALA A 501 -18.53 -16.29 10.65
N VAL A 502 -19.43 -17.24 10.34
CA VAL A 502 -20.10 -17.36 9.04
C VAL A 502 -21.61 -17.38 9.23
N THR A 503 -22.34 -16.54 8.51
CA THR A 503 -23.80 -16.56 8.49
C THR A 503 -24.29 -17.85 7.83
N PRO A 504 -25.09 -18.70 8.53
CA PRO A 504 -25.53 -19.97 7.95
C PRO A 504 -26.35 -19.78 6.67
N VAL A 505 -26.00 -20.53 5.64
CA VAL A 505 -26.83 -20.73 4.45
C VAL A 505 -27.95 -21.66 4.86
N GLY A 506 -29.17 -21.17 5.11
CA GLY A 506 -30.31 -21.98 5.54
C GLY A 506 -30.53 -23.17 4.59
N ARG A 507 -31.12 -24.26 5.15
CA ARG A 507 -31.54 -25.44 4.39
C ARG A 507 -32.62 -25.12 3.36
#